data_7736f3339b248af92a4c06b297e6963c
#
_entry.id   7736f3339b248af92a4c06b297e6963c
#
_cell.length_a   1.000
_cell.length_b   1.000
_cell.length_c   1.000
_cell.angle_alpha   90.00
_cell.angle_beta   90.00
_cell.angle_gamma   90.00
#
_symmetry.space_group_name_H-M   'P 1'
#
loop_
_entity.id
_entity.type
_entity.pdbx_description
1 polymer ?
#
loop_
_entity_poly.entity_id
_entity_poly.type
_entity_poly.pdbx_seq_one_letter_code
_entity_poly.pdbx_strand_id
1 'polypeptide(L)'
;MKNITSRLWLPSIIGIALILSVPILTIAFSIFEPPGENWQHLKDNVLKEYIGNSILLTCGVGIGTLLIGVSTAWLTTMCSFPGKNLFVWLLLLPLAMPAYIVAYTYTGMFDFAGPVQTMIRDWTDWSYRDYYFPQIRSMGGAITMLSLVLYPYVYLLGRSTFLEQSVGVMEVSRSLDCGPWTVFYKVALPLARPAIVTGLSLALMETLADYGTVAFFGLGVFTTGIFRTWFGLGDYSSAAKLASLLLFFVFVLIIMERVSRKKARYHNSSGKITRFSEYRLKGLKAWVAFATCAIPVFLGFFLPAAQLSLWALETWSEMVDEQFFEL
;
A
#
# COMPACT_ATOMS: atom_id res chain seq x y z
N MET A 1 -0.94 -45.81 -10.48
CA MET A 1 -1.46 -44.80 -9.51
C MET A 1 -1.30 -43.33 -9.92
N LYS A 2 -0.46 -42.96 -10.91
CA LYS A 2 -0.24 -41.55 -11.35
C LYS A 2 -1.41 -40.84 -12.07
N ASN A 3 -2.40 -41.57 -12.59
CA ASN A 3 -3.46 -40.98 -13.45
C ASN A 3 -4.77 -40.61 -12.71
N ILE A 4 -4.98 -41.05 -11.46
CA ILE A 4 -6.22 -40.77 -10.73
C ILE A 4 -6.12 -39.41 -10.02
N THR A 5 -4.98 -39.09 -9.45
CA THR A 5 -4.75 -37.78 -8.79
C THR A 5 -4.85 -36.62 -9.78
N SER A 6 -4.35 -36.74 -11.01
CA SER A 6 -4.46 -35.70 -12.04
C SER A 6 -5.89 -35.44 -12.52
N ARG A 7 -6.78 -36.44 -12.47
CA ARG A 7 -8.19 -36.33 -12.89
C ARG A 7 -9.07 -35.65 -11.84
N LEU A 8 -8.71 -35.73 -10.55
CA LEU A 8 -9.47 -35.09 -9.47
C LEU A 8 -9.06 -33.59 -9.23
N TRP A 9 -7.89 -33.21 -9.65
CA TRP A 9 -7.41 -31.83 -9.46
C TRP A 9 -8.28 -30.78 -10.19
N LEU A 10 -8.63 -31.04 -11.43
CA LEU A 10 -9.42 -30.10 -12.23
C LEU A 10 -10.84 -29.86 -11.65
N PRO A 11 -11.64 -30.92 -11.34
CA PRO A 11 -12.96 -30.71 -10.73
C PRO A 11 -12.88 -30.09 -9.33
N SER A 12 -11.83 -30.38 -8.53
CA SER A 12 -11.64 -29.76 -7.23
C SER A 12 -11.36 -28.26 -7.37
N ILE A 13 -10.48 -27.86 -8.29
CA ILE A 13 -10.20 -26.44 -8.56
C ILE A 13 -11.46 -25.71 -9.05
N ILE A 14 -12.20 -26.32 -9.97
CA ILE A 14 -13.47 -25.75 -10.47
C ILE A 14 -14.49 -25.63 -9.33
N GLY A 15 -14.63 -26.64 -8.48
CA GLY A 15 -15.53 -26.62 -7.33
C GLY A 15 -15.19 -25.47 -6.36
N ILE A 16 -13.91 -25.33 -5.99
CA ILE A 16 -13.44 -24.24 -5.14
C ILE A 16 -13.69 -22.88 -5.81
N ALA A 17 -13.36 -22.73 -7.10
CA ALA A 17 -13.57 -21.50 -7.83
C ALA A 17 -15.05 -21.11 -7.91
N LEU A 18 -15.97 -22.08 -8.09
CA LEU A 18 -17.42 -21.86 -8.08
C LEU A 18 -17.89 -21.37 -6.70
N ILE A 19 -17.46 -22.03 -5.62
CA ILE A 19 -17.83 -21.63 -4.26
C ILE A 19 -17.34 -20.19 -3.96
N LEU A 20 -16.10 -19.86 -4.30
CA LEU A 20 -15.54 -18.53 -4.10
C LEU A 20 -16.16 -17.46 -5.00
N SER A 21 -16.72 -17.84 -6.15
CA SER A 21 -17.38 -16.89 -7.04
C SER A 21 -18.79 -16.49 -6.59
N VAL A 22 -19.46 -17.33 -5.77
CA VAL A 22 -20.83 -17.05 -5.30
C VAL A 22 -20.97 -15.67 -4.63
N PRO A 23 -20.21 -15.32 -3.59
CA PRO A 23 -20.37 -14.01 -2.94
C PRO A 23 -20.03 -12.85 -3.88
N ILE A 24 -19.05 -13.02 -4.77
CA ILE A 24 -18.68 -12.00 -5.75
C ILE A 24 -19.82 -11.76 -6.74
N LEU A 25 -20.41 -12.85 -7.26
CA LEU A 25 -21.55 -12.76 -8.18
C LEU A 25 -22.80 -12.19 -7.48
N THR A 26 -23.07 -12.57 -6.24
CA THR A 26 -24.18 -12.02 -5.46
C THR A 26 -24.04 -10.50 -5.35
N ILE A 27 -22.87 -9.98 -4.97
CA ILE A 27 -22.61 -8.54 -4.93
C ILE A 27 -22.71 -7.91 -6.32
N ALA A 28 -22.15 -8.53 -7.36
CA ALA A 28 -22.22 -8.00 -8.71
C ALA A 28 -23.66 -7.90 -9.23
N PHE A 29 -24.53 -8.87 -8.92
CA PHE A 29 -25.92 -8.89 -9.35
C PHE A 29 -26.81 -7.96 -8.52
N SER A 30 -26.44 -7.59 -7.30
CA SER A 30 -27.23 -6.67 -6.47
C SER A 30 -27.37 -5.26 -7.09
N ILE A 31 -26.57 -4.92 -8.10
CA ILE A 31 -26.75 -3.69 -8.87
C ILE A 31 -28.11 -3.65 -9.59
N PHE A 32 -28.66 -4.81 -9.97
CA PHE A 32 -29.93 -4.97 -10.69
C PHE A 32 -31.13 -5.12 -9.75
N GLU A 33 -30.92 -5.33 -8.47
CA GLU A 33 -31.99 -5.44 -7.48
C GLU A 33 -32.71 -4.10 -7.26
N PRO A 34 -33.97 -4.11 -6.76
CA PRO A 34 -34.65 -2.89 -6.39
C PRO A 34 -33.81 -2.05 -5.42
N PRO A 35 -33.80 -0.72 -5.57
CA PRO A 35 -33.07 0.13 -4.64
C PRO A 35 -33.71 0.09 -3.24
N GLY A 36 -32.89 0.14 -2.19
CA GLY A 36 -33.33 0.34 -0.83
C GLY A 36 -33.90 1.76 -0.61
N GLU A 37 -34.51 1.97 0.53
CA GLU A 37 -35.18 3.24 0.88
C GLU A 37 -34.22 4.44 0.84
N ASN A 38 -32.96 4.24 1.25
CA ASN A 38 -31.97 5.32 1.33
C ASN A 38 -31.19 5.54 0.01
N TRP A 39 -31.38 4.71 -1.01
CA TRP A 39 -30.57 4.77 -2.24
C TRP A 39 -30.66 6.13 -2.94
N GLN A 40 -31.88 6.71 -3.06
CA GLN A 40 -32.03 8.00 -3.72
C GLN A 40 -31.25 9.09 -2.98
N HIS A 41 -31.35 9.11 -1.64
CA HIS A 41 -30.60 10.05 -0.81
C HIS A 41 -29.08 9.87 -0.97
N LEU A 42 -28.59 8.63 -0.95
CA LEU A 42 -27.17 8.32 -1.15
C LEU A 42 -26.67 8.78 -2.51
N LYS A 43 -27.43 8.50 -3.57
CA LYS A 43 -27.09 8.87 -4.94
C LYS A 43 -26.98 10.38 -5.14
N ASP A 44 -27.93 11.12 -4.58
CA ASP A 44 -28.04 12.57 -4.82
C ASP A 44 -27.05 13.37 -3.96
N ASN A 45 -26.74 12.92 -2.74
CA ASN A 45 -25.99 13.71 -1.76
C ASN A 45 -24.56 13.22 -1.50
N VAL A 46 -24.32 11.90 -1.50
CA VAL A 46 -23.04 11.33 -0.95
C VAL A 46 -22.24 10.55 -1.97
N LEU A 47 -22.88 9.94 -2.98
CA LEU A 47 -22.19 9.05 -3.92
C LEU A 47 -21.07 9.76 -4.70
N LYS A 48 -21.26 11.01 -5.08
CA LYS A 48 -20.22 11.80 -5.78
C LYS A 48 -19.00 12.01 -4.90
N GLU A 49 -19.21 12.23 -3.61
CA GLU A 49 -18.13 12.37 -2.63
C GLU A 49 -17.37 11.04 -2.48
N TYR A 50 -18.09 9.92 -2.31
CA TYR A 50 -17.46 8.59 -2.20
C TYR A 50 -16.61 8.24 -3.41
N ILE A 51 -17.12 8.51 -4.61
CA ILE A 51 -16.37 8.30 -5.86
C ILE A 51 -15.13 9.19 -5.91
N GLY A 52 -15.28 10.48 -5.68
CA GLY A 52 -14.20 11.46 -5.76
C GLY A 52 -13.09 11.17 -4.75
N ASN A 53 -13.46 10.93 -3.51
CA ASN A 53 -12.53 10.63 -2.43
C ASN A 53 -11.82 9.28 -2.64
N SER A 54 -12.53 8.24 -3.11
CA SER A 54 -11.91 6.94 -3.41
C SER A 54 -10.93 7.04 -4.57
N ILE A 55 -11.23 7.80 -5.61
CA ILE A 55 -10.30 8.05 -6.73
C ILE A 55 -9.09 8.83 -6.24
N LEU A 56 -9.29 9.92 -5.49
CA LEU A 56 -8.21 10.75 -4.96
C LEU A 56 -7.29 9.95 -4.04
N LEU A 57 -7.86 9.17 -3.13
CA LEU A 57 -7.12 8.28 -2.24
C LEU A 57 -6.29 7.27 -3.03
N THR A 58 -6.93 6.56 -3.96
CA THR A 58 -6.30 5.52 -4.79
C THR A 58 -5.17 6.10 -5.65
N CYS A 59 -5.39 7.24 -6.30
CA CYS A 59 -4.35 7.92 -7.08
C CYS A 59 -3.20 8.42 -6.21
N GLY A 60 -3.50 9.02 -5.07
CA GLY A 60 -2.50 9.53 -4.14
C GLY A 60 -1.61 8.42 -3.57
N VAL A 61 -2.22 7.34 -3.08
CA VAL A 61 -1.50 6.16 -2.59
C VAL A 61 -0.71 5.50 -3.72
N GLY A 62 -1.30 5.43 -4.93
CA GLY A 62 -0.61 4.88 -6.10
C GLY A 62 0.67 5.65 -6.43
N ILE A 63 0.63 6.98 -6.43
CA ILE A 63 1.82 7.82 -6.65
C ILE A 63 2.83 7.62 -5.52
N GLY A 64 2.40 7.66 -4.27
CA GLY A 64 3.26 7.49 -3.10
C GLY A 64 3.97 6.14 -3.10
N THR A 65 3.24 5.05 -3.29
CA THR A 65 3.80 3.69 -3.33
C THR A 65 4.74 3.46 -4.52
N LEU A 66 4.46 4.05 -5.68
CA LEU A 66 5.36 4.02 -6.84
C LEU A 66 6.65 4.76 -6.56
N LEU A 67 6.59 5.99 -6.05
CA LEU A 67 7.77 6.80 -5.76
C LEU A 67 8.69 6.11 -4.73
N ILE A 68 8.12 5.64 -3.63
CA ILE A 68 8.89 4.97 -2.58
C ILE A 68 9.36 3.59 -3.06
N GLY A 69 8.46 2.77 -3.57
CA GLY A 69 8.74 1.37 -3.93
C GLY A 69 9.74 1.22 -5.07
N VAL A 70 9.58 2.00 -6.15
CA VAL A 70 10.51 1.92 -7.31
C VAL A 70 11.88 2.47 -6.96
N SER A 71 11.95 3.61 -6.25
CA SER A 71 13.24 4.21 -5.88
C SER A 71 14.02 3.29 -4.93
N THR A 72 13.39 2.73 -3.92
CA THR A 72 14.04 1.82 -2.96
C THR A 72 14.40 0.49 -3.61
N ALA A 73 13.57 -0.04 -4.52
CA ALA A 73 13.89 -1.24 -5.29
C ALA A 73 15.13 -1.05 -6.17
N TRP A 74 15.23 0.07 -6.87
CA TRP A 74 16.41 0.41 -7.68
C TRP A 74 17.66 0.57 -6.83
N LEU A 75 17.59 1.35 -5.75
CA LEU A 75 18.73 1.61 -4.88
C LEU A 75 19.28 0.32 -4.25
N THR A 76 18.40 -0.53 -3.73
CA THR A 76 18.83 -1.79 -3.08
C THR A 76 19.27 -2.88 -4.05
N THR A 77 18.99 -2.75 -5.33
CA THR A 77 19.40 -3.73 -6.35
C THR A 77 20.65 -3.28 -7.11
N MET A 78 20.63 -2.05 -7.62
CA MET A 78 21.62 -1.57 -8.60
C MET A 78 22.71 -0.70 -7.99
N CYS A 79 22.53 -0.20 -6.75
CA CYS A 79 23.48 0.69 -6.11
C CYS A 79 24.13 0.03 -4.89
N SER A 80 25.36 0.47 -4.59
CA SER A 80 26.09 0.11 -3.35
C SER A 80 26.26 1.35 -2.49
N PHE A 81 25.73 1.30 -1.27
CA PHE A 81 25.78 2.36 -0.26
C PHE A 81 25.79 1.75 1.15
N PRO A 82 26.16 2.48 2.20
CA PRO A 82 26.19 1.97 3.57
C PRO A 82 24.83 1.45 4.01
N GLY A 83 24.77 0.27 4.63
CA GLY A 83 23.52 -0.34 5.13
C GLY A 83 22.64 -1.00 4.08
N LYS A 84 23.00 -1.01 2.78
CA LYS A 84 22.20 -1.62 1.71
C LYS A 84 21.61 -2.98 2.06
N ASN A 85 22.47 -3.90 2.54
CA ASN A 85 22.07 -5.29 2.81
C ASN A 85 21.02 -5.39 3.94
N LEU A 86 21.06 -4.46 4.88
CA LEU A 86 20.08 -4.35 5.95
C LEU A 86 18.73 -3.83 5.39
N PHE A 87 18.79 -2.80 4.55
CA PHE A 87 17.58 -2.23 3.93
C PHE A 87 16.82 -3.21 3.03
N VAL A 88 17.49 -4.22 2.47
CA VAL A 88 16.81 -5.27 1.69
C VAL A 88 15.66 -5.92 2.49
N TRP A 89 15.85 -6.07 3.80
CA TRP A 89 14.85 -6.67 4.69
C TRP A 89 14.02 -5.62 5.42
N LEU A 90 14.64 -4.55 5.89
CA LEU A 90 13.95 -3.50 6.64
C LEU A 90 12.81 -2.85 5.84
N LEU A 91 12.97 -2.70 4.53
CA LEU A 91 11.96 -2.12 3.64
C LEU A 91 10.67 -2.96 3.56
N LEU A 92 10.65 -4.18 4.11
CA LEU A 92 9.45 -5.02 4.21
C LEU A 92 8.70 -4.84 5.53
N LEU A 93 9.36 -4.31 6.56
CA LEU A 93 8.77 -4.20 7.91
C LEU A 93 7.45 -3.43 7.97
N PRO A 94 7.26 -2.31 7.22
CA PRO A 94 5.99 -1.60 7.27
C PRO A 94 4.78 -2.46 6.89
N LEU A 95 4.96 -3.49 6.06
CA LEU A 95 3.87 -4.41 5.69
C LEU A 95 3.41 -5.30 6.86
N ALA A 96 4.26 -5.47 7.88
CA ALA A 96 3.91 -6.25 9.07
C ALA A 96 3.00 -5.47 10.03
N MET A 97 2.85 -4.15 9.85
CA MET A 97 2.03 -3.30 10.69
C MET A 97 0.71 -2.96 10.01
N PRO A 98 -0.46 -3.29 10.60
CA PRO A 98 -1.75 -2.93 10.03
C PRO A 98 -1.89 -1.41 9.85
N ALA A 99 -2.38 -0.98 8.68
CA ALA A 99 -2.44 0.43 8.32
C ALA A 99 -3.25 1.27 9.33
N TYR A 100 -4.34 0.72 9.89
CA TYR A 100 -5.15 1.42 10.90
C TYR A 100 -4.39 1.64 12.23
N ILE A 101 -3.48 0.73 12.60
CA ILE A 101 -2.62 0.90 13.79
C ILE A 101 -1.65 2.06 13.58
N VAL A 102 -1.07 2.15 12.38
CA VAL A 102 -0.22 3.29 12.00
C VAL A 102 -1.01 4.59 12.05
N ALA A 103 -2.22 4.61 11.49
CA ALA A 103 -3.10 5.77 11.52
C ALA A 103 -3.49 6.20 12.95
N TYR A 104 -3.83 5.22 13.80
CA TYR A 104 -4.11 5.45 15.23
C TYR A 104 -2.91 6.07 15.94
N THR A 105 -1.73 5.48 15.77
CA THR A 105 -0.49 5.94 16.42
C THR A 105 -0.14 7.36 16.00
N TYR A 106 -0.14 7.62 14.71
CA TYR A 106 0.17 8.95 14.19
C TYR A 106 -0.87 10.00 14.62
N THR A 107 -2.14 9.63 14.69
CA THR A 107 -3.16 10.54 15.22
C THR A 107 -2.88 10.85 16.68
N GLY A 108 -2.63 9.85 17.52
CA GLY A 108 -2.31 10.07 18.93
C GLY A 108 -1.05 10.92 19.14
N MET A 109 -0.05 10.79 18.24
CA MET A 109 1.17 11.60 18.30
C MET A 109 0.97 13.05 17.85
N PHE A 110 0.21 13.27 16.77
CA PHE A 110 0.11 14.55 16.08
C PHE A 110 -1.21 15.29 16.35
N ASP A 111 -2.14 14.71 17.08
CA ASP A 111 -3.35 15.43 17.52
C ASP A 111 -2.99 16.60 18.46
N PHE A 112 -3.90 17.52 18.66
CA PHE A 112 -3.67 18.72 19.48
C PHE A 112 -3.14 18.43 20.88
N ALA A 113 -3.71 17.41 21.55
CA ALA A 113 -3.25 16.96 22.87
C ALA A 113 -2.08 15.97 22.82
N GLY A 114 -1.60 15.62 21.61
CA GLY A 114 -0.53 14.65 21.40
C GLY A 114 0.85 15.17 21.80
N PRO A 115 1.82 14.27 22.04
CA PRO A 115 3.14 14.61 22.55
C PRO A 115 3.90 15.57 21.63
N VAL A 116 3.73 15.47 20.30
CA VAL A 116 4.46 16.33 19.34
C VAL A 116 4.01 17.79 19.44
N GLN A 117 2.71 18.06 19.41
CA GLN A 117 2.21 19.44 19.52
C GLN A 117 2.42 20.01 20.91
N THR A 118 2.32 19.19 21.95
CA THR A 118 2.62 19.60 23.34
C THR A 118 4.09 20.01 23.44
N MET A 119 5.03 19.21 22.94
CA MET A 119 6.45 19.53 22.95
C MET A 119 6.75 20.86 22.18
N ILE A 120 6.10 21.08 21.03
CA ILE A 120 6.26 22.34 20.28
C ILE A 120 5.81 23.52 21.16
N ARG A 121 4.66 23.43 21.80
CA ARG A 121 4.15 24.52 22.65
C ARG A 121 5.05 24.79 23.86
N ASP A 122 5.55 23.72 24.50
CA ASP A 122 6.44 23.83 25.67
C ASP A 122 7.80 24.49 25.32
N TRP A 123 8.30 24.24 24.08
CA TRP A 123 9.57 24.82 23.65
C TRP A 123 9.48 26.25 23.11
N THR A 124 8.31 26.62 22.57
CA THR A 124 8.15 27.91 21.88
C THR A 124 7.28 28.90 22.64
N ASP A 125 6.66 28.45 23.74
CA ASP A 125 5.60 29.20 24.48
C ASP A 125 4.43 29.63 23.57
N TRP A 126 4.23 28.93 22.46
CA TRP A 126 3.15 29.20 21.51
C TRP A 126 1.83 28.62 22.00
N SER A 127 0.73 29.34 21.74
CA SER A 127 -0.63 28.84 21.94
C SER A 127 -1.22 28.25 20.65
N TYR A 128 -2.39 27.66 20.74
CA TYR A 128 -3.06 26.97 19.61
C TYR A 128 -3.20 27.81 18.33
N ARG A 129 -3.26 29.15 18.42
CA ARG A 129 -3.45 30.05 17.28
C ARG A 129 -2.16 30.63 16.71
N ASP A 130 -1.04 30.37 17.33
CA ASP A 130 0.23 31.01 16.98
C ASP A 130 0.99 30.23 15.89
N TYR A 131 0.59 28.99 15.62
CA TYR A 131 1.22 28.15 14.58
C TYR A 131 0.19 27.34 13.80
N TYR A 132 0.53 27.06 12.53
CA TYR A 132 -0.23 26.14 11.69
C TYR A 132 0.33 24.74 11.82
N PHE A 133 -0.52 23.80 12.21
CA PHE A 133 -0.20 22.36 12.22
C PHE A 133 -1.19 21.61 11.32
N PRO A 134 -0.70 20.84 10.31
CA PRO A 134 -1.58 20.13 9.40
C PRO A 134 -2.41 19.10 10.17
N GLN A 135 -3.71 19.04 9.88
CA GLN A 135 -4.57 18.02 10.47
C GLN A 135 -4.19 16.65 9.93
N ILE A 136 -3.80 15.76 10.82
CA ILE A 136 -3.44 14.39 10.46
C ILE A 136 -4.67 13.59 9.96
N ARG A 137 -5.84 13.82 10.56
CA ARG A 137 -7.12 13.24 10.13
C ARG A 137 -7.62 13.96 8.87
N SER A 138 -6.98 13.64 7.76
CA SER A 138 -7.27 14.27 6.46
C SER A 138 -6.98 13.27 5.34
N MET A 139 -7.45 13.60 4.13
CA MET A 139 -7.12 12.84 2.92
C MET A 139 -5.60 12.73 2.71
N GLY A 140 -4.85 13.81 2.95
CA GLY A 140 -3.37 13.81 2.84
C GLY A 140 -2.72 12.88 3.87
N GLY A 141 -3.22 12.87 5.10
CA GLY A 141 -2.78 11.95 6.14
C GLY A 141 -3.00 10.49 5.75
N ALA A 142 -4.21 10.15 5.27
CA ALA A 142 -4.53 8.80 4.83
C ALA A 142 -3.64 8.35 3.65
N ILE A 143 -3.45 9.21 2.65
CA ILE A 143 -2.56 8.93 1.50
C ILE A 143 -1.13 8.65 2.01
N THR A 144 -0.63 9.45 2.94
CA THR A 144 0.72 9.28 3.46
C THR A 144 0.86 7.98 4.24
N MET A 145 -0.07 7.68 5.17
CA MET A 145 -0.02 6.47 5.99
C MET A 145 -0.14 5.21 5.14
N LEU A 146 -1.14 5.14 4.24
CA LEU A 146 -1.30 4.00 3.34
C LEU A 146 -0.10 3.84 2.39
N SER A 147 0.49 4.93 1.90
CA SER A 147 1.70 4.86 1.07
C SER A 147 2.89 4.28 1.83
N LEU A 148 3.08 4.68 3.10
CA LEU A 148 4.16 4.19 3.96
C LEU A 148 4.01 2.70 4.34
N VAL A 149 2.78 2.18 4.36
CA VAL A 149 2.52 0.77 4.68
C VAL A 149 2.53 -0.11 3.42
N LEU A 150 2.02 0.40 2.28
CA LEU A 150 1.76 -0.40 1.08
C LEU A 150 2.87 -0.35 0.02
N TYR A 151 3.86 0.57 0.12
CA TYR A 151 4.96 0.61 -0.86
C TYR A 151 5.75 -0.71 -0.98
N PRO A 152 5.83 -1.59 0.05
CA PRO A 152 6.57 -2.84 -0.09
C PRO A 152 6.03 -3.78 -1.17
N TYR A 153 4.76 -3.69 -1.56
CA TYR A 153 4.23 -4.44 -2.71
C TYR A 153 4.95 -4.06 -4.01
N VAL A 154 5.11 -2.76 -4.25
CA VAL A 154 5.84 -2.25 -5.42
C VAL A 154 7.34 -2.53 -5.30
N TYR A 155 7.90 -2.36 -4.11
CA TYR A 155 9.30 -2.65 -3.80
C TYR A 155 9.67 -4.11 -4.11
N LEU A 156 8.92 -5.07 -3.58
CA LEU A 156 9.20 -6.51 -3.74
C LEU A 156 9.22 -6.93 -5.21
N LEU A 157 8.15 -6.59 -5.95
CA LEU A 157 8.01 -7.00 -7.34
C LEU A 157 8.96 -6.22 -8.26
N GLY A 158 9.17 -4.94 -7.99
CA GLY A 158 10.17 -4.14 -8.70
C GLY A 158 11.58 -4.68 -8.47
N ARG A 159 11.94 -4.98 -7.21
CA ARG A 159 13.25 -5.50 -6.84
C ARG A 159 13.52 -6.87 -7.46
N SER A 160 12.58 -7.82 -7.41
CA SER A 160 12.76 -9.14 -8.02
C SER A 160 13.06 -9.03 -9.51
N THR A 161 12.33 -8.18 -10.23
CA THR A 161 12.55 -7.98 -11.66
C THR A 161 13.87 -7.28 -11.97
N PHE A 162 14.28 -6.28 -11.17
CA PHE A 162 15.59 -5.67 -11.34
C PHE A 162 16.74 -6.67 -11.11
N LEU A 163 16.58 -7.64 -10.19
CA LEU A 163 17.54 -8.71 -9.98
C LEU A 163 17.59 -9.71 -11.14
N GLU A 164 16.46 -9.98 -11.77
CA GLU A 164 16.33 -10.92 -12.89
C GLU A 164 16.77 -10.34 -14.23
N GLN A 165 16.90 -9.01 -14.34
CA GLN A 165 17.37 -8.37 -15.56
C GLN A 165 18.77 -8.87 -15.93
N SER A 166 18.91 -9.36 -17.15
CA SER A 166 20.17 -10.01 -17.59
C SER A 166 21.34 -9.04 -17.47
N VAL A 167 22.42 -9.54 -16.88
CA VAL A 167 23.69 -8.81 -16.75
C VAL A 167 24.15 -8.26 -18.10
N GLY A 168 23.95 -9.04 -19.18
CA GLY A 168 24.32 -8.63 -20.53
C GLY A 168 23.63 -7.36 -21.02
N VAL A 169 22.33 -7.17 -20.74
CA VAL A 169 21.62 -5.93 -21.13
C VAL A 169 22.18 -4.72 -20.41
N MET A 170 22.53 -4.88 -19.13
CA MET A 170 23.11 -3.82 -18.32
C MET A 170 24.56 -3.52 -18.70
N GLU A 171 25.36 -4.54 -19.02
CA GLU A 171 26.76 -4.38 -19.46
C GLU A 171 26.84 -3.74 -20.84
N VAL A 172 25.99 -4.14 -21.79
CA VAL A 172 25.88 -3.49 -23.09
C VAL A 172 25.50 -2.02 -22.95
N SER A 173 24.56 -1.71 -22.08
CA SER A 173 24.18 -0.31 -21.83
C SER A 173 25.35 0.52 -21.27
N ARG A 174 26.21 -0.09 -20.43
CA ARG A 174 27.41 0.55 -19.89
C ARG A 174 28.52 0.69 -20.93
N SER A 175 28.73 -0.31 -21.78
CA SER A 175 29.73 -0.24 -22.86
C SER A 175 29.41 0.83 -23.91
N LEU A 176 28.11 1.22 -23.99
CA LEU A 176 27.62 2.35 -24.77
C LEU A 176 27.71 3.69 -24.04
N ASP A 177 28.47 3.76 -22.93
CA ASP A 177 28.67 4.93 -22.07
C ASP A 177 27.35 5.56 -21.55
N CYS A 178 26.32 4.73 -21.35
CA CYS A 178 25.06 5.17 -20.79
C CYS A 178 25.21 5.39 -19.28
N GLY A 179 24.97 6.62 -18.83
CA GLY A 179 24.94 6.96 -17.40
C GLY A 179 23.82 6.21 -16.63
N PRO A 180 23.93 6.07 -15.28
CA PRO A 180 23.01 5.30 -14.45
C PRO A 180 21.54 5.69 -14.61
N TRP A 181 21.24 6.97 -14.78
CA TRP A 181 19.89 7.49 -14.99
C TRP A 181 19.31 7.10 -16.35
N THR A 182 20.16 7.11 -17.40
CA THR A 182 19.76 6.68 -18.73
C THR A 182 19.40 5.19 -18.72
N VAL A 183 20.22 4.37 -18.06
CA VAL A 183 19.96 2.93 -17.87
C VAL A 183 18.68 2.72 -17.09
N PHE A 184 18.45 3.47 -16.01
CA PHE A 184 17.22 3.38 -15.23
C PHE A 184 15.97 3.66 -16.06
N TYR A 185 15.90 4.84 -16.69
CA TYR A 185 14.67 5.27 -17.39
C TYR A 185 14.45 4.58 -18.73
N LYS A 186 15.52 4.30 -19.50
CA LYS A 186 15.40 3.76 -20.85
C LYS A 186 15.45 2.24 -20.92
N VAL A 187 16.01 1.57 -19.89
CA VAL A 187 16.22 0.12 -19.91
C VAL A 187 15.52 -0.55 -18.75
N ALA A 188 15.95 -0.27 -17.52
CA ALA A 188 15.51 -1.01 -16.35
C ALA A 188 14.03 -0.82 -16.03
N LEU A 189 13.55 0.42 -16.01
CA LEU A 189 12.16 0.75 -15.67
C LEU A 189 11.16 0.21 -16.72
N PRO A 190 11.37 0.36 -18.04
CA PRO A 190 10.51 -0.27 -19.04
C PRO A 190 10.45 -1.79 -18.93
N LEU A 191 11.59 -2.45 -18.66
CA LEU A 191 11.65 -3.89 -18.46
C LEU A 191 10.94 -4.33 -17.18
N ALA A 192 11.03 -3.57 -16.09
CA ALA A 192 10.36 -3.85 -14.83
C ALA A 192 8.88 -3.41 -14.80
N ARG A 193 8.40 -2.68 -15.80
CA ARG A 193 7.04 -2.13 -15.85
C ARG A 193 5.95 -3.15 -15.52
N PRO A 194 5.94 -4.38 -16.05
CA PRO A 194 4.87 -5.34 -15.75
C PRO A 194 4.80 -5.72 -14.28
N ALA A 195 5.96 -5.95 -13.65
CA ALA A 195 6.04 -6.30 -12.24
C ALA A 195 5.68 -5.10 -11.33
N ILE A 196 6.15 -3.91 -11.68
CA ILE A 196 5.81 -2.67 -10.97
C ILE A 196 4.29 -2.42 -11.03
N VAL A 197 3.66 -2.61 -12.20
CA VAL A 197 2.22 -2.45 -12.36
C VAL A 197 1.46 -3.50 -11.54
N THR A 198 1.94 -4.74 -11.46
CA THR A 198 1.35 -5.76 -10.60
C THR A 198 1.47 -5.38 -9.12
N GLY A 199 2.64 -4.93 -8.65
CA GLY A 199 2.82 -4.45 -7.28
C GLY A 199 1.94 -3.25 -6.95
N LEU A 200 1.83 -2.31 -7.88
CA LEU A 200 0.92 -1.18 -7.77
C LEU A 200 -0.53 -1.63 -7.65
N SER A 201 -0.97 -2.55 -8.51
CA SER A 201 -2.36 -3.05 -8.48
C SER A 201 -2.69 -3.72 -7.15
N LEU A 202 -1.75 -4.47 -6.56
CA LEU A 202 -1.94 -5.04 -5.21
C LEU A 202 -2.09 -3.95 -4.15
N ALA A 203 -1.23 -2.94 -4.16
CA ALA A 203 -1.33 -1.80 -3.23
C ALA A 203 -2.66 -1.03 -3.40
N LEU A 204 -3.13 -0.83 -4.64
CA LEU A 204 -4.39 -0.13 -4.91
C LEU A 204 -5.62 -0.97 -4.52
N MET A 205 -5.58 -2.29 -4.71
CA MET A 205 -6.65 -3.18 -4.23
C MET A 205 -6.75 -3.15 -2.71
N GLU A 206 -5.61 -3.17 -2.00
CA GLU A 206 -5.57 -3.05 -0.55
C GLU A 206 -6.10 -1.68 -0.10
N THR A 207 -5.74 -0.60 -0.80
CA THR A 207 -6.26 0.75 -0.54
C THR A 207 -7.79 0.82 -0.69
N LEU A 208 -8.35 0.20 -1.75
CA LEU A 208 -9.80 0.18 -1.98
C LEU A 208 -10.54 -0.74 -1.01
N ALA A 209 -9.87 -1.72 -0.42
CA ALA A 209 -10.43 -2.62 0.59
C ALA A 209 -10.25 -2.08 2.03
N ASP A 210 -9.39 -1.08 2.23
CA ASP A 210 -9.17 -0.51 3.56
C ASP A 210 -10.45 0.17 4.09
N TYR A 211 -10.83 -0.25 5.28
CA TYR A 211 -11.90 0.37 6.06
C TYR A 211 -11.34 1.04 7.31
N GLY A 212 -10.41 0.38 7.99
CA GLY A 212 -9.93 0.80 9.29
C GLY A 212 -9.29 2.18 9.28
N THR A 213 -8.33 2.40 8.38
CA THR A 213 -7.62 3.70 8.26
C THR A 213 -8.57 4.82 7.86
N VAL A 214 -9.38 4.59 6.81
CA VAL A 214 -10.27 5.63 6.28
C VAL A 214 -11.41 5.97 7.23
N ALA A 215 -11.94 4.98 7.95
CA ALA A 215 -12.95 5.20 8.99
C ALA A 215 -12.37 5.96 10.16
N PHE A 216 -11.17 5.62 10.59
CA PHE A 216 -10.47 6.30 11.68
C PHE A 216 -10.18 7.78 11.35
N PHE A 217 -9.87 8.09 10.09
CA PHE A 217 -9.68 9.46 9.62
C PHE A 217 -10.98 10.18 9.25
N GLY A 218 -12.14 9.51 9.36
CA GLY A 218 -13.45 10.09 9.07
C GLY A 218 -13.70 10.37 7.60
N LEU A 219 -13.00 9.67 6.70
CA LEU A 219 -13.12 9.90 5.26
C LEU A 219 -14.37 9.25 4.67
N GLY A 220 -15.12 10.00 3.86
CA GLY A 220 -16.25 9.50 3.08
C GLY A 220 -15.75 8.83 1.79
N VAL A 221 -15.50 7.52 1.84
CA VAL A 221 -15.12 6.66 0.70
C VAL A 221 -16.08 5.49 0.58
N PHE A 222 -15.97 4.66 -0.46
CA PHE A 222 -16.87 3.52 -0.65
C PHE A 222 -16.96 2.59 0.54
N THR A 223 -15.83 2.19 1.13
CA THR A 223 -15.82 1.26 2.26
C THR A 223 -16.56 1.82 3.47
N THR A 224 -16.29 3.07 3.85
CA THR A 224 -17.01 3.74 4.95
C THR A 224 -18.49 3.95 4.62
N GLY A 225 -18.82 4.24 3.36
CA GLY A 225 -20.19 4.34 2.88
C GLY A 225 -20.95 3.03 3.01
N ILE A 226 -20.35 1.92 2.59
CA ILE A 226 -20.93 0.57 2.71
C ILE A 226 -21.23 0.24 4.18
N PHE A 227 -20.25 0.39 5.07
CA PHE A 227 -20.43 0.11 6.49
C PHE A 227 -21.48 0.99 7.16
N ARG A 228 -21.47 2.31 6.86
CA ARG A 228 -22.46 3.24 7.39
C ARG A 228 -23.88 2.89 6.93
N THR A 229 -24.04 2.52 5.65
CA THR A 229 -25.35 2.16 5.09
C THR A 229 -25.83 0.82 5.64
N TRP A 230 -24.93 -0.16 5.77
CA TRP A 230 -25.25 -1.49 6.29
C TRP A 230 -25.61 -1.46 7.76
N PHE A 231 -24.70 -0.96 8.62
CA PHE A 231 -24.83 -1.03 10.08
C PHE A 231 -25.54 0.20 10.67
N GLY A 232 -25.35 1.38 10.08
CA GLY A 232 -25.94 2.61 10.59
C GLY A 232 -27.37 2.85 10.14
N LEU A 233 -27.70 2.54 8.88
CA LEU A 233 -29.02 2.73 8.32
C LEU A 233 -29.85 1.43 8.23
N GLY A 234 -29.25 0.26 8.41
CA GLY A 234 -29.93 -1.03 8.25
C GLY A 234 -30.37 -1.34 6.79
N ASP A 235 -29.88 -0.57 5.81
CA ASP A 235 -30.27 -0.68 4.38
C ASP A 235 -29.28 -1.56 3.62
N TYR A 236 -29.51 -2.87 3.67
CA TYR A 236 -28.66 -3.88 3.06
C TYR A 236 -28.63 -3.77 1.53
N SER A 237 -29.77 -3.44 0.91
CA SER A 237 -29.88 -3.30 -0.55
C SER A 237 -29.03 -2.14 -1.08
N SER A 238 -29.13 -0.97 -0.44
CA SER A 238 -28.33 0.20 -0.81
C SER A 238 -26.83 -0.04 -0.53
N ALA A 239 -26.48 -0.70 0.58
CA ALA A 239 -25.09 -1.07 0.87
C ALA A 239 -24.50 -2.04 -0.17
N ALA A 240 -25.29 -3.05 -0.59
CA ALA A 240 -24.88 -3.98 -1.64
C ALA A 240 -24.68 -3.29 -2.99
N LYS A 241 -25.49 -2.27 -3.34
CA LYS A 241 -25.28 -1.44 -4.53
C LYS A 241 -23.98 -0.64 -4.45
N LEU A 242 -23.66 -0.04 -3.31
CA LEU A 242 -22.36 0.63 -3.10
C LEU A 242 -21.21 -0.35 -3.25
N ALA A 243 -21.34 -1.57 -2.70
CA ALA A 243 -20.33 -2.63 -2.83
C ALA A 243 -20.16 -3.07 -4.30
N SER A 244 -21.24 -3.14 -5.09
CA SER A 244 -21.16 -3.44 -6.53
C SER A 244 -20.41 -2.36 -7.29
N LEU A 245 -20.61 -1.09 -6.95
CA LEU A 245 -19.86 0.02 -7.55
C LEU A 245 -18.38 -0.07 -7.19
N LEU A 246 -18.03 -0.35 -5.92
CA LEU A 246 -16.65 -0.58 -5.51
C LEU A 246 -16.03 -1.76 -6.26
N LEU A 247 -16.76 -2.86 -6.40
CA LEU A 247 -16.34 -4.03 -7.17
C LEU A 247 -16.03 -3.68 -8.63
N PHE A 248 -16.83 -2.81 -9.23
CA PHE A 248 -16.56 -2.29 -10.58
C PHE A 248 -15.21 -1.56 -10.66
N PHE A 249 -14.86 -0.70 -9.67
CA PHE A 249 -13.56 -0.05 -9.62
C PHE A 249 -12.41 -1.06 -9.52
N VAL A 250 -12.57 -2.10 -8.70
CA VAL A 250 -11.58 -3.19 -8.59
C VAL A 250 -11.41 -3.93 -9.92
N PHE A 251 -12.50 -4.23 -10.62
CA PHE A 251 -12.43 -4.86 -11.95
C PHE A 251 -11.72 -3.97 -12.98
N VAL A 252 -11.96 -2.68 -12.97
CA VAL A 252 -11.25 -1.73 -13.84
C VAL A 252 -9.73 -1.80 -13.58
N LEU A 253 -9.30 -1.82 -12.31
CA LEU A 253 -7.88 -1.96 -11.96
C LEU A 253 -7.30 -3.29 -12.46
N ILE A 254 -7.99 -4.41 -12.28
CA ILE A 254 -7.54 -5.72 -12.77
C ILE A 254 -7.40 -5.73 -14.29
N ILE A 255 -8.35 -5.13 -15.01
CA ILE A 255 -8.30 -5.03 -16.47
C ILE A 255 -7.11 -4.16 -16.90
N MET A 256 -6.90 -3.01 -16.28
CA MET A 256 -5.77 -2.12 -16.55
C MET A 256 -4.43 -2.84 -16.33
N GLU A 257 -4.31 -3.59 -15.24
CA GLU A 257 -3.14 -4.42 -14.94
C GLU A 257 -2.91 -5.46 -16.04
N ARG A 258 -3.94 -6.24 -16.40
CA ARG A 258 -3.84 -7.26 -17.45
C ARG A 258 -3.45 -6.68 -18.81
N VAL A 259 -4.04 -5.55 -19.20
CA VAL A 259 -3.71 -4.87 -20.48
C VAL A 259 -2.27 -4.37 -20.46
N SER A 260 -1.80 -3.83 -19.33
CA SER A 260 -0.42 -3.40 -19.20
C SER A 260 0.59 -4.55 -19.34
N ARG A 261 0.27 -5.74 -18.83
CA ARG A 261 1.15 -6.93 -18.94
C ARG A 261 1.16 -7.58 -20.32
N LYS A 262 0.06 -7.57 -21.06
CA LYS A 262 -0.05 -8.26 -22.36
C LYS A 262 0.97 -7.78 -23.41
N LYS A 263 1.49 -6.56 -23.29
CA LYS A 263 2.51 -6.00 -24.21
C LYS A 263 3.95 -6.43 -23.88
N ALA A 264 4.17 -7.10 -22.76
CA ALA A 264 5.50 -7.46 -22.28
C ALA A 264 5.74 -8.98 -22.40
N ARG A 265 6.03 -9.42 -23.63
CA ARG A 265 6.58 -10.78 -23.86
C ARG A 265 8.10 -10.72 -23.64
N TYR A 266 8.55 -10.97 -22.43
CA TYR A 266 9.98 -11.12 -22.15
C TYR A 266 10.34 -12.60 -22.22
N HIS A 267 11.23 -12.95 -23.16
CA HIS A 267 11.90 -14.23 -23.14
C HIS A 267 12.97 -14.17 -22.06
N ASN A 268 12.76 -14.88 -20.94
CA ASN A 268 13.84 -15.20 -20.03
C ASN A 268 14.83 -16.08 -20.79
N SER A 269 15.90 -15.50 -21.33
CA SER A 269 17.07 -16.27 -21.64
C SER A 269 17.65 -16.72 -20.29
N SER A 270 17.65 -18.04 -20.04
CA SER A 270 18.24 -18.71 -18.90
C SER A 270 19.77 -18.48 -18.87
N GLY A 271 20.16 -17.26 -18.53
CA GLY A 271 21.55 -16.89 -18.30
C GLY A 271 21.90 -17.19 -16.84
N LYS A 272 23.07 -17.74 -16.60
CA LYS A 272 23.67 -17.87 -15.26
C LYS A 272 23.51 -16.55 -14.52
N ILE A 273 23.03 -16.61 -13.26
CA ILE A 273 22.96 -15.46 -12.35
C ILE A 273 24.39 -15.02 -12.05
N THR A 274 24.93 -14.18 -12.91
CA THR A 274 26.22 -13.51 -12.70
C THR A 274 25.93 -12.27 -11.87
N ARG A 275 26.69 -12.05 -10.79
CA ARG A 275 26.49 -10.87 -9.95
C ARG A 275 26.78 -9.61 -10.76
N PHE A 276 25.80 -8.73 -10.79
CA PHE A 276 25.89 -7.44 -11.46
C PHE A 276 26.91 -6.53 -10.72
N SER A 277 27.71 -5.77 -11.48
CA SER A 277 28.59 -4.75 -10.90
C SER A 277 27.77 -3.53 -10.50
N GLU A 278 27.57 -3.36 -9.19
CA GLU A 278 26.77 -2.28 -8.60
C GLU A 278 27.38 -0.89 -8.82
N TYR A 279 26.53 0.12 -8.93
CA TYR A 279 26.98 1.52 -8.93
C TYR A 279 27.40 1.95 -7.54
N ARG A 280 28.70 2.15 -7.30
CA ARG A 280 29.22 2.59 -6.01
C ARG A 280 28.89 4.07 -5.79
N LEU A 281 27.96 4.34 -4.87
CA LEU A 281 27.62 5.69 -4.46
C LEU A 281 28.61 6.16 -3.37
N LYS A 282 29.12 7.40 -3.49
CA LYS A 282 30.06 8.00 -2.53
C LYS A 282 29.57 9.38 -2.08
N GLY A 283 30.00 9.81 -0.91
CA GLY A 283 29.69 11.13 -0.35
C GLY A 283 28.18 11.38 -0.23
N LEU A 284 27.72 12.54 -0.61
CA LEU A 284 26.31 12.98 -0.50
C LEU A 284 25.33 12.01 -1.18
N LYS A 285 25.71 11.43 -2.34
CA LYS A 285 24.85 10.48 -3.07
C LYS A 285 24.58 9.21 -2.26
N ALA A 286 25.55 8.73 -1.49
CA ALA A 286 25.39 7.57 -0.61
C ALA A 286 24.46 7.89 0.56
N TRP A 287 24.57 9.08 1.15
CA TRP A 287 23.67 9.54 2.22
C TRP A 287 22.24 9.77 1.76
N VAL A 288 22.04 10.32 0.56
CA VAL A 288 20.71 10.46 -0.04
C VAL A 288 20.08 9.09 -0.29
N ALA A 289 20.84 8.12 -0.81
CA ALA A 289 20.35 6.75 -1.00
C ALA A 289 19.98 6.09 0.33
N PHE A 290 20.82 6.27 1.36
CA PHE A 290 20.53 5.82 2.73
C PHE A 290 19.22 6.44 3.25
N ALA A 291 19.08 7.75 3.19
CA ALA A 291 17.89 8.46 3.67
C ALA A 291 16.62 8.04 2.90
N THR A 292 16.70 7.86 1.57
CA THR A 292 15.57 7.39 0.76
C THR A 292 15.08 6.02 1.21
N CYS A 293 15.96 5.14 1.67
CA CYS A 293 15.58 3.84 2.21
C CYS A 293 15.19 3.91 3.70
N ALA A 294 15.87 4.75 4.49
CA ALA A 294 15.65 4.83 5.94
C ALA A 294 14.34 5.53 6.32
N ILE A 295 13.98 6.62 5.63
CA ILE A 295 12.79 7.41 5.94
C ILE A 295 11.50 6.58 5.90
N PRO A 296 11.17 5.84 4.81
CA PRO A 296 9.94 5.08 4.79
C PRO A 296 9.91 3.93 5.80
N VAL A 297 11.05 3.32 6.11
CA VAL A 297 11.14 2.29 7.15
C VAL A 297 10.95 2.91 8.53
N PHE A 298 11.61 4.03 8.80
CA PHE A 298 11.50 4.73 10.08
C PHE A 298 10.08 5.22 10.33
N LEU A 299 9.50 5.92 9.36
CA LEU A 299 8.12 6.44 9.49
C LEU A 299 7.06 5.33 9.39
N GLY A 300 7.23 4.33 8.54
CA GLY A 300 6.22 3.29 8.34
C GLY A 300 6.24 2.18 9.41
N PHE A 301 7.34 2.04 10.16
CA PHE A 301 7.47 0.96 11.14
C PHE A 301 8.09 1.41 12.48
N PHE A 302 9.33 1.91 12.49
CA PHE A 302 10.04 2.14 13.75
C PHE A 302 9.39 3.20 14.64
N LEU A 303 8.99 4.32 14.07
CA LEU A 303 8.36 5.40 14.83
C LEU A 303 7.01 4.96 15.45
N PRO A 304 6.05 4.41 14.69
CA PRO A 304 4.82 3.93 15.30
C PRO A 304 5.03 2.75 16.26
N ALA A 305 5.96 1.84 15.98
CA ALA A 305 6.26 0.73 16.89
C ALA A 305 6.87 1.23 18.22
N ALA A 306 7.78 2.19 18.16
CA ALA A 306 8.36 2.80 19.36
C ALA A 306 7.29 3.52 20.20
N GLN A 307 6.42 4.29 19.56
CA GLN A 307 5.34 5.00 20.27
C GLN A 307 4.34 4.04 20.91
N LEU A 308 3.93 2.99 20.20
CA LEU A 308 3.05 1.96 20.79
C LEU A 308 3.72 1.24 21.96
N SER A 309 5.02 0.97 21.86
CA SER A 309 5.77 0.36 22.96
C SER A 309 5.85 1.28 24.18
N LEU A 310 6.02 2.59 23.97
CA LEU A 310 5.99 3.56 25.08
C LEU A 310 4.62 3.60 25.73
N TRP A 311 3.54 3.70 24.97
CA TRP A 311 2.19 3.66 25.53
C TRP A 311 1.89 2.34 26.27
N ALA A 312 2.33 1.21 25.72
CA ALA A 312 2.18 -0.07 26.40
C ALA A 312 2.92 -0.13 27.75
N LEU A 313 4.11 0.49 27.83
CA LEU A 313 4.85 0.57 29.10
C LEU A 313 4.19 1.51 30.11
N GLU A 314 3.66 2.63 29.65
CA GLU A 314 2.95 3.60 30.52
C GLU A 314 1.67 3.00 31.12
N THR A 315 0.92 2.24 30.33
CA THR A 315 -0.37 1.66 30.78
C THR A 315 -0.22 0.26 31.40
N TRP A 316 0.99 -0.32 31.37
CA TRP A 316 1.22 -1.68 31.86
C TRP A 316 0.73 -1.92 33.28
N SER A 317 1.06 -1.03 34.21
CA SER A 317 0.70 -1.15 35.62
C SER A 317 -0.78 -0.99 35.91
N GLU A 318 -1.54 -0.36 35.01
CA GLU A 318 -2.97 -0.12 35.15
C GLU A 318 -3.82 -1.20 34.46
N MET A 319 -3.28 -1.81 33.40
CA MET A 319 -4.03 -2.75 32.55
C MET A 319 -3.71 -4.21 32.82
N VAL A 320 -2.53 -4.52 33.39
CA VAL A 320 -2.10 -5.88 33.68
C VAL A 320 -2.31 -6.15 35.15
N ASP A 321 -3.54 -6.52 35.52
CA ASP A 321 -3.95 -6.98 36.84
C ASP A 321 -4.12 -8.51 36.88
N GLU A 322 -4.51 -9.06 38.04
CA GLU A 322 -4.76 -10.50 38.18
C GLU A 322 -5.86 -10.98 37.21
N GLN A 323 -6.85 -10.13 36.89
CA GLN A 323 -7.97 -10.48 36.01
C GLN A 323 -7.51 -10.62 34.50
N PHE A 324 -6.43 -9.90 34.11
CA PHE A 324 -5.86 -10.02 32.75
C PHE A 324 -5.33 -11.42 32.48
N PHE A 325 -4.84 -12.15 33.47
CA PHE A 325 -4.32 -13.51 33.36
C PHE A 325 -5.36 -14.60 33.50
N GLU A 326 -6.60 -14.25 33.93
CA GLU A 326 -7.73 -15.19 34.06
C GLU A 326 -8.63 -15.24 32.81
N LEU A 327 -8.43 -14.33 31.83
CA LEU A 327 -9.11 -14.28 30.53
C LEU A 327 -8.32 -15.07 29.44
#